data_0e9b4bd0c76f6654d358305546a7ab95
#
_entry.id   0e9b4bd0c76f6654d358305546a7ab95
#
_cell.length_a   1.000
_cell.length_b   1.000
_cell.length_c   1.000
_cell.angle_alpha   90.00
_cell.angle_beta   90.00
_cell.angle_gamma   90.00
#
_symmetry.space_group_name_H-M   'P 1'
#
loop_
_entity.id
_entity.type
_entity.pdbx_description
1 polymer ?
#
loop_
_entity_poly.entity_id
_entity_poly.type
_entity_poly.pdbx_seq_one_letter_code
_entity_poly.pdbx_strand_id
1 'polypeptide(L)'
;SGSWREIRFRAKGRAVKPNITVYPLPPILLPADERYGPLFRLEQLRLARFIAGRMEEHRFRSPLLWCACPEQVHLLDRLDYDGLIYDCDREWDDLPPAWEGSLASAADVVFAASPELAERLSPCSGNIALLPNGVTYPLFSRIAAPSRPRPEDPVLGWAGTIHGDLDLSPLLYAAQARPRWTFLLLGRREQNPLLHRLARLPNVHFLPPCPLMEVPEHLSRCRVLLNFLREDQPDCDVIPTRIYEYLS
;
A
#
# COMPACT_ATOMS: atom_id res chain seq x y z
N SER A 1 42.54 -10.72 -5.39
CA SER A 1 41.91 -10.13 -6.58
C SER A 1 40.58 -10.81 -6.79
N GLY A 2 39.56 -10.32 -6.10
CA GLY A 2 38.17 -10.80 -6.26
C GLY A 2 37.50 -9.98 -7.33
N SER A 3 37.24 -10.60 -8.48
CA SER A 3 36.41 -10.07 -9.56
C SER A 3 35.03 -9.83 -9.00
N TRP A 4 34.59 -8.58 -8.92
CA TRP A 4 33.20 -8.21 -8.74
C TRP A 4 32.46 -8.62 -10.02
N ARG A 5 32.03 -9.87 -10.09
CA ARG A 5 31.09 -10.32 -11.11
C ARG A 5 29.83 -9.48 -10.92
N GLU A 6 29.47 -8.70 -11.92
CA GLU A 6 28.14 -8.11 -12.05
C GLU A 6 27.12 -9.22 -11.75
N ILE A 7 26.51 -9.14 -10.58
CA ILE A 7 25.36 -9.97 -10.27
C ILE A 7 24.26 -9.40 -11.16
N ARG A 8 24.12 -9.94 -12.36
CA ARG A 8 22.97 -9.67 -13.22
C ARG A 8 21.77 -10.24 -12.53
N PHE A 9 21.06 -9.37 -11.82
CA PHE A 9 19.79 -9.70 -11.20
C PHE A 9 18.78 -10.02 -12.33
N ARG A 10 18.68 -11.31 -12.67
CA ARG A 10 17.68 -11.81 -13.60
C ARG A 10 16.38 -12.04 -12.82
N ALA A 11 15.69 -10.97 -12.48
CA ALA A 11 14.33 -11.09 -12.00
C ALA A 11 13.45 -11.63 -13.14
N LYS A 12 12.99 -12.88 -13.00
CA LYS A 12 11.95 -13.40 -13.89
C LYS A 12 10.65 -12.69 -13.55
N GLY A 13 10.04 -12.04 -14.55
CA GLY A 13 8.70 -11.51 -14.44
C GLY A 13 7.71 -12.63 -14.16
N ARG A 14 6.75 -12.37 -13.29
CA ARG A 14 5.62 -13.24 -12.99
C ARG A 14 4.38 -12.68 -13.69
N ALA A 15 3.86 -13.39 -14.67
CA ALA A 15 2.55 -13.07 -15.24
C ALA A 15 1.47 -13.29 -14.17
N VAL A 16 0.76 -12.23 -13.82
CA VAL A 16 -0.35 -12.25 -12.85
C VAL A 16 -1.69 -12.34 -13.58
N LYS A 17 -1.77 -11.68 -14.74
CA LYS A 17 -2.90 -11.74 -15.70
C LYS A 17 -2.32 -11.80 -17.12
N PRO A 18 -3.11 -12.10 -18.14
CA PRO A 18 -2.64 -12.19 -19.53
C PRO A 18 -1.89 -10.93 -20.02
N ASN A 19 -2.25 -9.77 -19.50
CA ASN A 19 -1.68 -8.47 -19.85
C ASN A 19 -0.92 -7.78 -18.69
N ILE A 20 -0.67 -8.49 -17.58
CA ILE A 20 0.04 -7.94 -16.42
C ILE A 20 1.19 -8.85 -16.04
N THR A 21 2.40 -8.31 -16.13
CA THR A 21 3.61 -8.96 -15.67
C THR A 21 4.24 -8.13 -14.55
N VAL A 22 4.46 -8.76 -13.41
CA VAL A 22 5.09 -8.12 -12.24
C VAL A 22 6.54 -8.54 -12.18
N TYR A 23 7.43 -7.57 -12.04
CA TYR A 23 8.86 -7.77 -11.86
C TYR A 23 9.27 -7.35 -10.46
N PRO A 24 9.96 -8.20 -9.68
CA PRO A 24 10.61 -7.75 -8.48
C PRO A 24 11.72 -6.78 -8.84
N LEU A 25 11.79 -5.66 -8.17
CA LEU A 25 12.83 -4.67 -8.38
C LEU A 25 14.20 -5.21 -7.90
N PRO A 26 15.31 -4.73 -8.48
CA PRO A 26 16.64 -5.01 -7.96
C PRO A 26 16.71 -4.58 -6.50
N PRO A 27 17.38 -5.35 -5.62
CA PRO A 27 17.50 -4.98 -4.22
C PRO A 27 18.21 -3.63 -4.11
N ILE A 28 17.60 -2.73 -3.36
CA ILE A 28 18.17 -1.44 -2.98
C ILE A 28 19.17 -1.73 -1.86
N LEU A 29 20.42 -1.35 -2.04
CA LEU A 29 21.52 -1.65 -1.11
C LEU A 29 21.81 -0.50 -0.14
N LEU A 30 21.08 0.63 -0.28
CA LEU A 30 21.33 1.83 0.52
C LEU A 30 20.56 1.81 1.84
N PRO A 31 21.20 2.26 2.94
CA PRO A 31 20.48 2.69 4.12
C PRO A 31 19.53 3.84 3.80
N ALA A 32 18.40 3.91 4.49
CA ALA A 32 17.39 4.94 4.29
C ALA A 32 17.94 6.40 4.41
N ASP A 33 19.04 6.58 5.14
CA ASP A 33 19.64 7.87 5.44
C ASP A 33 20.51 8.44 4.30
N GLU A 34 20.84 7.64 3.27
CA GLU A 34 21.70 8.07 2.16
C GLU A 34 20.94 8.44 0.86
N ARG A 35 19.65 8.77 0.95
CA ARG A 35 18.76 9.07 -0.19
C ARG A 35 19.23 10.22 -1.10
N TYR A 36 20.25 10.98 -0.73
CA TYR A 36 20.74 12.13 -1.48
C TYR A 36 22.16 11.98 -1.99
N GLY A 37 22.83 10.86 -1.70
CA GLY A 37 24.24 10.65 -2.01
C GLY A 37 24.50 10.16 -3.44
N PRO A 38 25.80 10.08 -3.82
CA PRO A 38 26.21 9.53 -5.12
C PRO A 38 25.73 8.08 -5.32
N LEU A 39 25.65 7.29 -4.24
CA LEU A 39 25.16 5.91 -4.27
C LEU A 39 23.70 5.84 -4.64
N PHE A 40 22.87 6.72 -4.10
CA PHE A 40 21.44 6.83 -4.49
C PHE A 40 21.30 7.07 -5.99
N ARG A 41 22.08 8.01 -6.57
CA ARG A 41 22.04 8.28 -8.02
C ARG A 41 22.45 7.05 -8.84
N LEU A 42 23.40 6.27 -8.36
CA LEU A 42 23.81 5.04 -9.02
C LEU A 42 22.72 3.98 -8.98
N GLU A 43 22.00 3.87 -7.87
CA GLU A 43 20.87 2.95 -7.74
C GLU A 43 19.71 3.34 -8.64
N GLN A 44 19.34 4.62 -8.70
CA GLN A 44 18.34 5.12 -9.63
C GLN A 44 18.74 4.83 -11.09
N LEU A 45 20.01 4.95 -11.44
CA LEU A 45 20.52 4.59 -12.76
C LEU A 45 20.39 3.08 -13.04
N ARG A 46 20.67 2.22 -12.05
CA ARG A 46 20.48 0.76 -12.17
C ARG A 46 19.01 0.40 -12.34
N LEU A 47 18.14 1.04 -11.57
CA LEU A 47 16.70 0.84 -11.63
C LEU A 47 16.16 1.27 -13.01
N ALA A 48 16.52 2.46 -13.49
CA ALA A 48 16.13 2.93 -14.80
C ALA A 48 16.58 1.98 -15.92
N ARG A 49 17.83 1.51 -15.89
CA ARG A 49 18.32 0.52 -16.87
C ARG A 49 17.57 -0.81 -16.81
N PHE A 50 17.21 -1.24 -15.61
CA PHE A 50 16.40 -2.45 -15.43
C PHE A 50 15.01 -2.27 -16.05
N ILE A 51 14.33 -1.15 -15.79
CA ILE A 51 13.00 -0.85 -16.35
C ILE A 51 13.08 -0.73 -17.88
N ALA A 52 14.02 0.05 -18.42
CA ALA A 52 14.22 0.21 -19.86
C ALA A 52 14.43 -1.14 -20.55
N GLY A 53 15.28 -2.02 -19.98
CA GLY A 53 15.47 -3.36 -20.52
C GLY A 53 14.20 -4.24 -20.51
N ARG A 54 13.28 -4.02 -19.56
CA ARG A 54 11.97 -4.72 -19.57
C ARG A 54 11.04 -4.13 -20.61
N MET A 55 11.05 -2.80 -20.79
CA MET A 55 10.28 -2.13 -21.84
C MET A 55 10.71 -2.63 -23.24
N GLU A 56 12.01 -2.75 -23.48
CA GLU A 56 12.55 -3.32 -24.73
C GLU A 56 12.15 -4.78 -24.93
N GLU A 57 12.29 -5.62 -23.90
CA GLU A 57 11.91 -7.04 -23.94
C GLU A 57 10.45 -7.23 -24.32
N HIS A 58 9.58 -6.39 -23.78
CA HIS A 58 8.14 -6.40 -24.06
C HIS A 58 7.76 -5.60 -25.30
N ARG A 59 8.72 -4.97 -25.97
CA ARG A 59 8.52 -4.18 -27.18
C ARG A 59 7.47 -3.09 -27.00
N PHE A 60 7.53 -2.37 -25.87
CA PHE A 60 6.64 -1.23 -25.65
C PHE A 60 6.81 -0.19 -26.78
N ARG A 61 5.70 0.27 -27.29
CA ARG A 61 5.62 1.41 -28.21
C ARG A 61 4.73 2.45 -27.55
N SER A 62 5.17 3.70 -27.51
CA SER A 62 4.43 4.79 -26.86
C SER A 62 4.00 4.45 -25.42
N PRO A 63 4.95 4.08 -24.53
CA PRO A 63 4.62 3.68 -23.18
C PRO A 63 4.13 4.86 -22.34
N LEU A 64 3.13 4.59 -21.49
CA LEU A 64 2.74 5.49 -20.41
C LEU A 64 3.49 5.08 -19.15
N LEU A 65 4.14 6.05 -18.51
CA LEU A 65 4.77 5.87 -17.22
C LEU A 65 3.76 6.23 -16.11
N TRP A 66 3.41 5.25 -15.27
CA TRP A 66 2.52 5.44 -14.13
C TRP A 66 3.34 5.41 -12.85
N CYS A 67 3.47 6.55 -12.20
CA CYS A 67 4.22 6.74 -10.97
C CYS A 67 3.28 6.82 -9.76
N ALA A 68 3.58 6.05 -8.70
CA ALA A 68 2.82 6.03 -7.46
C ALA A 68 3.68 6.41 -6.23
N CYS A 69 4.92 6.89 -6.44
CA CYS A 69 5.83 7.31 -5.38
C CYS A 69 6.67 8.50 -5.86
N PRO A 70 6.81 9.58 -5.06
CA PRO A 70 7.61 10.76 -5.43
C PRO A 70 9.08 10.46 -5.76
N GLU A 71 9.68 9.43 -5.17
CA GLU A 71 11.04 9.02 -5.47
C GLU A 71 11.25 8.67 -6.95
N GLN A 72 10.17 8.29 -7.66
CA GLN A 72 10.21 7.93 -9.07
C GLN A 72 10.51 9.13 -10.00
N VAL A 73 10.46 10.35 -9.50
CA VAL A 73 10.91 11.56 -10.23
C VAL A 73 12.34 11.39 -10.77
N HIS A 74 13.20 10.64 -10.09
CA HIS A 74 14.58 10.39 -10.50
C HIS A 74 14.73 9.45 -11.69
N LEU A 75 13.64 8.84 -12.15
CA LEU A 75 13.61 7.95 -13.31
C LEU A 75 13.21 8.68 -14.59
N LEU A 76 12.55 9.85 -14.49
CA LEU A 76 11.92 10.54 -15.62
C LEU A 76 12.90 10.86 -16.74
N ASP A 77 14.06 11.42 -16.43
CA ASP A 77 15.10 11.77 -17.41
C ASP A 77 15.84 10.55 -17.99
N ARG A 78 15.47 9.34 -17.60
CA ARG A 78 16.22 8.12 -17.89
C ARG A 78 15.40 7.05 -18.61
N LEU A 79 14.11 7.27 -18.70
CA LEU A 79 13.16 6.37 -19.37
C LEU A 79 12.56 7.08 -20.57
N ASP A 80 12.31 6.32 -21.63
CA ASP A 80 11.60 6.81 -22.81
C ASP A 80 10.11 6.49 -22.64
N TYR A 81 9.26 7.53 -22.63
CA TYR A 81 7.81 7.42 -22.44
C TYR A 81 7.08 8.56 -23.18
N ASP A 82 5.84 8.30 -23.59
CA ASP A 82 5.00 9.26 -24.32
C ASP A 82 4.03 10.01 -23.41
N GLY A 83 3.81 9.53 -22.18
CA GLY A 83 2.96 10.20 -21.21
C GLY A 83 3.29 9.77 -19.78
N LEU A 84 3.08 10.69 -18.84
CA LEU A 84 3.37 10.53 -17.43
C LEU A 84 2.11 10.72 -16.58
N ILE A 85 1.80 9.74 -15.76
CA ILE A 85 0.72 9.78 -14.77
C ILE A 85 1.35 9.74 -13.39
N TYR A 86 0.96 10.65 -12.52
CA TYR A 86 1.25 10.56 -11.09
C TYR A 86 -0.02 10.18 -10.32
N ASP A 87 0.04 9.08 -9.57
CA ASP A 87 -1.04 8.55 -8.73
C ASP A 87 -0.70 8.82 -7.26
N CYS A 88 -1.29 9.88 -6.71
CA CYS A 88 -1.10 10.31 -5.33
C CYS A 88 -2.18 9.71 -4.44
N ASP A 89 -1.87 8.56 -3.84
CA ASP A 89 -2.79 7.80 -2.99
C ASP A 89 -2.71 8.16 -1.50
N ARG A 90 -1.72 8.97 -1.10
CA ARG A 90 -1.46 9.36 0.30
C ARG A 90 -0.50 10.55 0.40
N GLU A 91 -0.31 11.05 1.61
CA GLU A 91 0.81 11.93 1.93
C GLU A 91 2.14 11.17 2.04
N TRP A 92 3.22 11.87 1.73
CA TRP A 92 4.59 11.34 1.68
C TRP A 92 5.51 12.13 2.61
N ASP A 93 5.19 12.15 3.92
CA ASP A 93 5.92 12.93 4.92
C ASP A 93 7.37 12.47 5.13
N ASP A 94 7.66 11.23 4.79
CA ASP A 94 8.99 10.64 4.87
C ASP A 94 9.88 10.95 3.67
N LEU A 95 9.35 11.65 2.66
CA LEU A 95 10.07 12.04 1.44
C LEU A 95 10.16 13.56 1.30
N PRO A 96 11.21 14.05 0.61
CA PRO A 96 11.32 15.48 0.33
C PRO A 96 10.14 16.02 -0.47
N PRO A 97 9.44 17.07 -0.01
CA PRO A 97 8.31 17.65 -0.72
C PRO A 97 8.64 18.10 -2.16
N ALA A 98 9.90 18.51 -2.40
CA ALA A 98 10.37 18.90 -3.72
C ALA A 98 10.30 17.77 -4.76
N TRP A 99 10.42 16.50 -4.34
CA TRP A 99 10.31 15.36 -5.25
C TRP A 99 8.89 15.19 -5.75
N GLU A 100 7.93 15.28 -4.85
CA GLU A 100 6.52 15.19 -5.21
C GLU A 100 6.09 16.38 -6.08
N GLY A 101 6.48 17.59 -5.71
CA GLY A 101 6.19 18.79 -6.51
C GLY A 101 6.78 18.68 -7.92
N SER A 102 8.01 18.17 -8.06
CA SER A 102 8.63 17.97 -9.36
C SER A 102 7.94 16.89 -10.18
N LEU A 103 7.54 15.78 -9.54
CA LEU A 103 6.80 14.71 -10.21
C LEU A 103 5.42 15.18 -10.68
N ALA A 104 4.68 15.88 -9.81
CA ALA A 104 3.38 16.44 -10.14
C ALA A 104 3.44 17.49 -11.26
N SER A 105 4.50 18.33 -11.28
CA SER A 105 4.71 19.32 -12.34
C SER A 105 5.07 18.70 -13.69
N ALA A 106 5.74 17.55 -13.68
CA ALA A 106 6.12 16.84 -14.90
C ALA A 106 4.98 15.96 -15.44
N ALA A 107 4.00 15.59 -14.61
CA ALA A 107 2.94 14.69 -14.99
C ALA A 107 1.92 15.34 -15.94
N ASP A 108 1.52 14.61 -16.97
CA ASP A 108 0.43 15.02 -17.88
C ASP A 108 -0.92 15.01 -17.13
N VAL A 109 -1.09 14.09 -16.17
CA VAL A 109 -2.23 14.06 -15.27
C VAL A 109 -1.80 13.57 -13.88
N VAL A 110 -2.36 14.19 -12.85
CA VAL A 110 -2.23 13.75 -11.46
C VAL A 110 -3.57 13.19 -10.99
N PHE A 111 -3.58 11.94 -10.52
CA PHE A 111 -4.71 11.41 -9.77
C PHE A 111 -4.48 11.66 -8.29
N ALA A 112 -5.45 12.24 -7.61
CA ALA A 112 -5.41 12.49 -6.17
C ALA A 112 -6.52 11.69 -5.48
N ALA A 113 -6.17 10.94 -4.45
CA ALA A 113 -7.12 10.06 -3.76
C ALA A 113 -8.10 10.82 -2.84
N SER A 114 -7.82 12.10 -2.53
CA SER A 114 -8.72 12.96 -1.75
C SER A 114 -8.72 14.40 -2.25
N PRO A 115 -9.75 15.20 -1.92
CA PRO A 115 -9.79 16.62 -2.22
C PRO A 115 -8.61 17.39 -1.64
N GLU A 116 -8.16 17.05 -0.42
CA GLU A 116 -7.04 17.68 0.29
C GLU A 116 -5.73 17.44 -0.45
N LEU A 117 -5.49 16.22 -0.94
CA LEU A 117 -4.34 15.92 -1.79
C LEU A 117 -4.38 16.70 -3.10
N ALA A 118 -5.56 16.82 -3.72
CA ALA A 118 -5.74 17.60 -4.94
C ALA A 118 -5.46 19.09 -4.70
N GLU A 119 -5.96 19.67 -3.61
CA GLU A 119 -5.69 21.06 -3.23
C GLU A 119 -4.20 21.29 -2.96
N ARG A 120 -3.55 20.40 -2.21
CA ARG A 120 -2.12 20.46 -1.89
C ARG A 120 -1.24 20.43 -3.15
N LEU A 121 -1.61 19.65 -4.16
CA LEU A 121 -0.85 19.53 -5.42
C LEU A 121 -1.22 20.57 -6.48
N SER A 122 -2.30 21.32 -6.28
CA SER A 122 -2.78 22.33 -7.25
C SER A 122 -1.75 23.41 -7.62
N PRO A 123 -0.81 23.84 -6.73
CA PRO A 123 0.26 24.75 -7.13
C PRO A 123 1.28 24.12 -8.09
N CYS A 124 1.38 22.78 -8.14
CA CYS A 124 2.36 22.07 -8.94
C CYS A 124 1.81 21.57 -10.28
N SER A 125 0.50 21.32 -10.39
CA SER A 125 -0.11 20.78 -11.60
C SER A 125 -1.47 21.43 -11.87
N GLY A 126 -1.71 21.78 -13.13
CA GLY A 126 -3.00 22.30 -13.62
C GLY A 126 -3.99 21.19 -14.06
N ASN A 127 -3.56 19.94 -14.09
CA ASN A 127 -4.37 18.80 -14.55
C ASN A 127 -4.46 17.73 -13.45
N ILE A 128 -5.32 17.97 -12.47
CA ILE A 128 -5.55 17.06 -11.34
C ILE A 128 -6.97 16.50 -11.43
N ALA A 129 -7.09 15.17 -11.37
CA ALA A 129 -8.36 14.48 -11.32
C ALA A 129 -8.49 13.76 -9.95
N LEU A 130 -9.65 13.92 -9.32
CA LEU A 130 -9.96 13.21 -8.09
C LEU A 130 -10.27 11.74 -8.41
N LEU A 131 -9.50 10.84 -7.83
CA LEU A 131 -9.64 9.38 -7.97
C LEU A 131 -9.56 8.70 -6.61
N PRO A 132 -10.63 8.67 -5.83
CA PRO A 132 -10.66 8.00 -4.53
C PRO A 132 -10.35 6.52 -4.62
N ASN A 133 -9.92 5.93 -3.50
CA ASN A 133 -9.76 4.50 -3.38
C ASN A 133 -11.06 3.74 -3.72
N GLY A 134 -10.92 2.51 -4.18
CA GLY A 134 -12.05 1.67 -4.56
C GLY A 134 -11.93 0.26 -4.00
N VAL A 135 -12.89 -0.58 -4.33
CA VAL A 135 -12.96 -1.97 -3.89
C VAL A 135 -13.28 -2.92 -5.03
N THR A 136 -12.81 -4.16 -4.92
CA THR A 136 -13.25 -5.24 -5.81
C THR A 136 -14.65 -5.71 -5.36
N TYR A 137 -15.67 -4.90 -5.62
CA TYR A 137 -17.05 -5.12 -5.19
C TYR A 137 -17.57 -6.55 -5.43
N PRO A 138 -17.35 -7.20 -6.60
CA PRO A 138 -17.82 -8.57 -6.82
C PRO A 138 -17.21 -9.60 -5.87
N LEU A 139 -16.06 -9.31 -5.27
CA LEU A 139 -15.42 -10.19 -4.32
C LEU A 139 -16.06 -10.08 -2.93
N PHE A 140 -16.30 -8.87 -2.47
CA PHE A 140 -16.81 -8.63 -1.12
C PHE A 140 -18.33 -8.78 -1.02
N SER A 141 -19.09 -8.35 -2.02
CA SER A 141 -20.57 -8.42 -2.02
C SER A 141 -21.14 -9.83 -2.12
N ARG A 142 -20.38 -10.83 -2.62
CA ARG A 142 -20.87 -12.20 -2.77
C ARG A 142 -21.07 -12.95 -1.44
N ILE A 143 -20.54 -12.46 -0.35
CA ILE A 143 -20.56 -13.11 0.97
C ILE A 143 -21.53 -12.39 1.91
N ALA A 144 -22.55 -11.75 1.36
CA ALA A 144 -23.49 -10.87 2.08
C ALA A 144 -24.41 -11.58 3.09
N ALA A 145 -24.45 -12.90 3.15
CA ALA A 145 -25.25 -13.60 4.16
C ALA A 145 -24.40 -14.67 4.86
N PRO A 146 -24.12 -14.54 6.16
CA PRO A 146 -23.46 -15.61 6.89
C PRO A 146 -24.33 -16.86 6.84
N SER A 147 -23.78 -17.92 6.28
CA SER A 147 -24.44 -19.26 6.22
C SER A 147 -24.62 -19.88 7.62
N ARG A 148 -24.14 -19.22 8.65
CA ARG A 148 -24.19 -19.64 10.05
C ARG A 148 -24.85 -18.59 10.92
N PRO A 149 -25.64 -18.99 11.95
CA PRO A 149 -26.14 -18.07 12.96
C PRO A 149 -24.98 -17.27 13.56
N ARG A 150 -25.17 -15.95 13.67
CA ARG A 150 -24.17 -15.11 14.36
C ARG A 150 -24.17 -15.50 15.84
N PRO A 151 -22.99 -15.61 16.48
CA PRO A 151 -22.89 -15.84 17.92
C PRO A 151 -23.70 -14.81 18.71
N GLU A 152 -24.25 -15.20 19.86
CA GLU A 152 -24.93 -14.24 20.76
C GLU A 152 -23.97 -13.12 21.19
N ASP A 153 -22.75 -13.47 21.53
CA ASP A 153 -21.69 -12.48 21.84
C ASP A 153 -21.04 -11.98 20.55
N PRO A 154 -20.82 -10.67 20.44
CA PRO A 154 -20.32 -10.07 19.20
C PRO A 154 -18.89 -10.49 18.89
N VAL A 155 -18.66 -10.81 17.61
CA VAL A 155 -17.32 -10.94 17.03
C VAL A 155 -16.98 -9.64 16.32
N LEU A 156 -15.84 -9.05 16.70
CA LEU A 156 -15.31 -7.85 16.09
C LEU A 156 -14.11 -8.23 15.23
N GLY A 157 -14.09 -7.81 13.97
CA GLY A 157 -13.08 -8.21 13.00
C GLY A 157 -12.24 -7.06 12.48
N TRP A 158 -11.00 -7.38 12.17
CA TRP A 158 -10.10 -6.49 11.45
C TRP A 158 -9.22 -7.31 10.51
N ALA A 159 -8.95 -6.79 9.32
CA ALA A 159 -8.06 -7.41 8.35
C ALA A 159 -7.02 -6.40 7.85
N GLY A 160 -5.74 -6.82 7.83
CA GLY A 160 -4.64 -6.00 7.36
C GLY A 160 -3.29 -6.37 7.94
N THR A 161 -2.30 -5.52 7.73
CA THR A 161 -0.99 -5.66 8.40
C THR A 161 -0.98 -4.82 9.66
N ILE A 162 -0.65 -5.44 10.80
CA ILE A 162 -0.45 -4.72 12.06
C ILE A 162 0.95 -4.14 12.03
N HIS A 163 1.04 -2.84 11.75
CA HIS A 163 2.29 -2.07 11.79
C HIS A 163 2.60 -1.59 13.21
N GLY A 164 3.86 -1.18 13.44
CA GLY A 164 4.31 -0.68 14.74
C GLY A 164 3.62 0.58 15.21
N ASP A 165 3.15 1.37 14.26
CA ASP A 165 2.54 2.69 14.42
C ASP A 165 1.01 2.67 14.53
N LEU A 166 0.36 1.50 14.40
CA LEU A 166 -1.08 1.39 14.65
C LEU A 166 -1.38 1.56 16.14
N ASP A 167 -2.29 2.47 16.47
CA ASP A 167 -2.80 2.57 17.84
C ASP A 167 -3.78 1.41 18.13
N LEU A 168 -3.28 0.43 18.86
CA LEU A 168 -4.05 -0.71 19.35
C LEU A 168 -4.55 -0.51 20.78
N SER A 169 -4.37 0.66 21.39
CA SER A 169 -4.80 0.94 22.77
C SER A 169 -6.31 0.83 22.94
N PRO A 170 -7.15 1.33 22.01
CA PRO A 170 -8.60 1.17 22.10
C PRO A 170 -9.03 -0.32 22.02
N LEU A 171 -8.35 -1.10 21.18
CA LEU A 171 -8.60 -2.54 21.07
C LEU A 171 -8.26 -3.25 22.38
N LEU A 172 -7.09 -2.97 22.96
CA LEU A 172 -6.67 -3.56 24.23
C LEU A 172 -7.65 -3.25 25.33
N TYR A 173 -8.07 -1.97 25.44
CA TYR A 173 -9.07 -1.55 26.42
C TYR A 173 -10.40 -2.29 26.22
N ALA A 174 -10.92 -2.31 25.01
CA ALA A 174 -12.20 -2.98 24.70
C ALA A 174 -12.14 -4.48 25.00
N ALA A 175 -11.04 -5.16 24.65
CA ALA A 175 -10.89 -6.58 24.88
C ALA A 175 -10.83 -6.93 26.39
N GLN A 176 -10.20 -6.07 27.20
CA GLN A 176 -10.20 -6.22 28.65
C GLN A 176 -11.55 -5.91 29.29
N ALA A 177 -12.23 -4.86 28.82
CA ALA A 177 -13.52 -4.43 29.37
C ALA A 177 -14.70 -5.32 28.93
N ARG A 178 -14.55 -6.11 27.90
CA ARG A 178 -15.61 -6.95 27.31
C ARG A 178 -15.11 -8.39 27.08
N PRO A 179 -14.87 -9.18 28.12
CA PRO A 179 -14.29 -10.53 28.01
C PRO A 179 -15.17 -11.52 27.24
N ARG A 180 -16.45 -11.25 27.10
CA ARG A 180 -17.38 -12.07 26.29
C ARG A 180 -17.33 -11.75 24.80
N TRP A 181 -16.77 -10.60 24.40
CA TRP A 181 -16.62 -10.24 23.01
C TRP A 181 -15.40 -10.95 22.43
N THR A 182 -15.50 -11.38 21.19
CA THR A 182 -14.37 -11.98 20.46
C THR A 182 -13.77 -10.96 19.50
N PHE A 183 -12.46 -10.81 19.54
CA PHE A 183 -11.72 -9.94 18.63
C PHE A 183 -10.89 -10.79 17.66
N LEU A 184 -11.15 -10.66 16.36
CA LEU A 184 -10.52 -11.42 15.30
C LEU A 184 -9.62 -10.49 14.47
N LEU A 185 -8.33 -10.72 14.51
CA LEU A 185 -7.33 -9.92 13.80
C LEU A 185 -6.67 -10.79 12.72
N LEU A 186 -6.99 -10.52 11.45
CA LEU A 186 -6.53 -11.28 10.29
C LEU A 186 -5.39 -10.55 9.60
N GLY A 187 -4.22 -11.17 9.49
CA GLY A 187 -3.14 -10.67 8.66
C GLY A 187 -1.75 -10.73 9.25
N ARG A 188 -0.81 -10.02 8.61
CA ARG A 188 0.58 -9.99 9.02
C ARG A 188 0.75 -9.17 10.30
N ARG A 189 1.65 -9.64 11.16
CA ARG A 189 2.04 -8.93 12.37
C ARG A 189 3.48 -8.47 12.23
N GLU A 190 3.68 -7.17 12.34
CA GLU A 190 4.99 -6.55 12.48
C GLU A 190 5.24 -6.21 13.97
N GLN A 191 6.35 -5.53 14.28
CA GLN A 191 6.65 -5.16 15.66
C GLN A 191 5.67 -4.07 16.11
N ASN A 192 4.86 -4.37 17.12
CA ASN A 192 3.98 -3.41 17.78
C ASN A 192 4.02 -3.66 19.30
N PRO A 193 4.18 -2.62 20.13
CA PRO A 193 4.36 -2.76 21.58
C PRO A 193 3.22 -3.49 22.29
N LEU A 194 1.99 -3.40 21.78
CA LEU A 194 0.80 -3.93 22.41
C LEU A 194 0.49 -5.38 22.01
N LEU A 195 1.12 -5.90 20.95
CA LEU A 195 0.82 -7.26 20.45
C LEU A 195 0.96 -8.33 21.52
N HIS A 196 2.01 -8.30 22.34
CA HIS A 196 2.23 -9.30 23.35
C HIS A 196 1.18 -9.24 24.48
N ARG A 197 0.64 -8.05 24.80
CA ARG A 197 -0.44 -7.86 25.75
C ARG A 197 -1.76 -8.39 25.21
N LEU A 198 -2.07 -8.07 23.95
CA LEU A 198 -3.25 -8.56 23.26
C LEU A 198 -3.24 -10.10 23.12
N ALA A 199 -2.09 -10.70 22.82
CA ALA A 199 -1.94 -12.15 22.68
C ALA A 199 -2.17 -12.95 23.98
N ARG A 200 -2.15 -12.29 25.14
CA ARG A 200 -2.46 -12.91 26.44
C ARG A 200 -3.95 -12.93 26.76
N LEU A 201 -4.75 -12.19 26.02
CA LEU A 201 -6.18 -12.11 26.25
C LEU A 201 -6.88 -13.30 25.58
N PRO A 202 -7.70 -14.08 26.30
CA PRO A 202 -8.32 -15.29 25.77
C PRO A 202 -9.36 -15.03 24.68
N ASN A 203 -9.84 -13.79 24.59
CA ASN A 203 -10.85 -13.33 23.64
C ASN A 203 -10.27 -12.60 22.42
N VAL A 204 -8.94 -12.56 22.28
CA VAL A 204 -8.25 -11.96 21.12
C VAL A 204 -7.61 -13.07 20.29
N HIS A 205 -8.01 -13.20 19.05
CA HIS A 205 -7.55 -14.24 18.13
C HIS A 205 -6.83 -13.63 16.93
N PHE A 206 -5.58 -14.02 16.72
CA PHE A 206 -4.78 -13.63 15.58
C PHE A 206 -4.82 -14.74 14.54
N LEU A 207 -5.31 -14.41 13.35
CA LEU A 207 -5.25 -15.28 12.18
C LEU A 207 -4.06 -14.93 11.29
N PRO A 208 -3.41 -15.93 10.68
CA PRO A 208 -2.35 -15.68 9.71
C PRO A 208 -2.88 -14.93 8.49
N PRO A 209 -2.00 -14.27 7.70
CA PRO A 209 -2.41 -13.70 6.43
C PRO A 209 -2.93 -14.78 5.49
N CYS A 210 -4.01 -14.48 4.77
CA CYS A 210 -4.62 -15.36 3.77
C CYS A 210 -4.70 -14.64 2.41
N PRO A 211 -4.97 -15.34 1.31
CA PRO A 211 -5.26 -14.74 0.02
C PRO A 211 -6.46 -13.78 0.10
N LEU A 212 -6.43 -12.68 -0.66
CA LEU A 212 -7.51 -11.69 -0.67
C LEU A 212 -8.89 -12.30 -0.90
N MET A 213 -8.95 -13.36 -1.69
CA MET A 213 -10.20 -14.09 -1.99
C MET A 213 -10.87 -14.73 -0.76
N GLU A 214 -10.12 -14.98 0.30
CA GLU A 214 -10.59 -15.62 1.54
C GLU A 214 -10.94 -14.60 2.62
N VAL A 215 -10.43 -13.37 2.52
CA VAL A 215 -10.66 -12.30 3.49
C VAL A 215 -12.15 -12.08 3.76
N PRO A 216 -13.03 -11.95 2.74
CA PRO A 216 -14.45 -11.72 2.96
C PRO A 216 -15.13 -12.82 3.77
N GLU A 217 -14.73 -14.10 3.61
CA GLU A 217 -15.28 -15.20 4.38
C GLU A 217 -14.98 -15.07 5.89
N HIS A 218 -13.77 -14.63 6.23
CA HIS A 218 -13.40 -14.37 7.62
C HIS A 218 -14.18 -13.19 8.20
N LEU A 219 -14.30 -12.10 7.43
CA LEU A 219 -14.97 -10.87 7.85
C LEU A 219 -16.50 -11.04 7.98
N SER A 220 -17.12 -11.89 7.16
CA SER A 220 -18.57 -12.14 7.21
C SER A 220 -19.06 -12.73 8.55
N ARG A 221 -18.16 -13.33 9.31
CA ARG A 221 -18.45 -13.88 10.65
C ARG A 221 -18.48 -12.78 11.71
N CYS A 222 -17.97 -11.61 11.41
CA CYS A 222 -17.88 -10.49 12.32
C CYS A 222 -19.21 -9.69 12.31
N ARG A 223 -19.60 -9.22 13.48
CA ARG A 223 -20.76 -8.34 13.65
C ARG A 223 -20.40 -6.88 13.47
N VAL A 224 -19.16 -6.55 13.82
CA VAL A 224 -18.56 -5.21 13.68
C VAL A 224 -17.19 -5.37 13.05
N LEU A 225 -16.89 -4.52 12.07
CA LEU A 225 -15.58 -4.43 11.45
C LEU A 225 -14.87 -3.19 11.97
N LEU A 226 -13.61 -3.36 12.35
CA LEU A 226 -12.82 -2.33 13.03
C LEU A 226 -11.90 -1.64 12.02
N ASN A 227 -11.71 -0.35 12.18
CA ASN A 227 -10.64 0.39 11.53
C ASN A 227 -9.83 1.13 12.59
N PHE A 228 -8.52 0.88 12.60
CA PHE A 228 -7.58 1.57 13.49
C PHE A 228 -6.97 2.72 12.71
N LEU A 229 -7.07 3.91 13.27
CA LEU A 229 -6.41 5.10 12.78
C LEU A 229 -5.13 5.34 13.60
N ARG A 230 -4.22 6.09 13.06
CA ARG A 230 -3.06 6.64 13.79
C ARG A 230 -3.44 8.00 14.32
N GLU A 231 -3.06 8.30 15.56
CA GLU A 231 -3.32 9.63 16.16
C GLU A 231 -2.51 10.74 15.50
N ASP A 232 -1.34 10.39 14.96
CA ASP A 232 -0.35 11.30 14.37
C ASP A 232 -0.37 11.33 12.83
N GLN A 233 -1.35 10.68 12.22
CA GLN A 233 -1.47 10.69 10.76
C GLN A 233 -2.05 12.04 10.31
N PRO A 234 -1.36 12.77 9.42
CA PRO A 234 -1.93 13.98 8.82
C PRO A 234 -3.29 13.63 8.20
N ASP A 235 -4.24 14.52 8.43
CA ASP A 235 -5.63 14.32 7.99
C ASP A 235 -5.73 14.68 6.50
N CYS A 236 -5.27 13.78 5.63
CA CYS A 236 -5.39 13.94 4.18
C CYS A 236 -6.73 13.41 3.63
N ASP A 237 -7.66 13.07 4.53
CA ASP A 237 -9.02 12.55 4.24
C ASP A 237 -9.07 11.39 3.22
N VAL A 238 -7.94 10.70 3.03
CA VAL A 238 -7.91 9.49 2.21
C VAL A 238 -8.59 8.35 2.94
N ILE A 239 -9.78 7.97 2.47
CA ILE A 239 -10.50 6.84 3.02
C ILE A 239 -9.73 5.54 2.71
N PRO A 240 -9.30 4.78 3.74
CA PRO A 240 -8.59 3.53 3.53
C PRO A 240 -9.43 2.54 2.71
N THR A 241 -8.80 1.83 1.77
CA THR A 241 -9.44 0.80 0.93
C THR A 241 -10.29 -0.18 1.74
N ARG A 242 -9.84 -0.52 2.95
CA ARG A 242 -10.54 -1.39 3.90
C ARG A 242 -11.95 -0.91 4.23
N ILE A 243 -12.20 0.39 4.31
CA ILE A 243 -13.54 0.91 4.59
C ILE A 243 -14.48 0.59 3.43
N TYR A 244 -14.03 0.73 2.18
CA TYR A 244 -14.80 0.33 1.02
C TYR A 244 -15.08 -1.18 0.99
N GLU A 245 -14.10 -1.99 1.39
CA GLU A 245 -14.25 -3.44 1.53
C GLU A 245 -15.31 -3.80 2.59
N TYR A 246 -15.35 -3.08 3.70
CA TYR A 246 -16.31 -3.30 4.79
C TYR A 246 -17.74 -2.88 4.45
N LEU A 247 -17.91 -1.90 3.57
CA LEU A 247 -19.21 -1.36 3.17
C LEU A 247 -19.82 -2.08 1.95
N SER A 248 -19.05 -2.92 1.27
CA SER A 248 -19.48 -3.64 0.07
C SER A 248 -20.00 -5.05 0.37
#